data_ff6c5c9802e1b5ffb9ca40d679078b9b
#
_entry.id   ff6c5c9802e1b5ffb9ca40d679078b9b
#
_cell.length_a   1.000
_cell.length_b   1.000
_cell.length_c   1.000
_cell.angle_alpha   90.00
_cell.angle_beta   90.00
_cell.angle_gamma   90.00
#
_symmetry.space_group_name_H-M   'P 1'
#
loop_
_entity.id
_entity.type
_entity.pdbx_description
1 polymer ?
#
loop_
_entity_poly.entity_id
_entity_poly.type
_entity_poly.pdbx_seq_one_letter_code
_entity_poly.pdbx_strand_id
1 'polypeptide(L)'
;MSSRAFLTRVEEDWQVRRPDLDVSPMLHVLRLTRLGELMQARLDRLLATHGLNAAGWDLLLTLYRSAPPEGLRPGELLERCAVNGPATSNRIARLSAQGLITREVRAPDRRQAYVRLNPAGTQLVEVLLPEFLALETSLLNGLSAAGLTNLGRLSETLVHHLERHDTP
;
A
#
# COMPACT_ATOMS: atom_id res chain seq x y z
N MET A 1 -13.98 -11.19 19.31
CA MET A 1 -13.28 -10.43 20.39
C MET A 1 -12.77 -9.13 19.77
N SER A 2 -12.99 -7.99 20.43
CA SER A 2 -12.48 -6.72 19.90
C SER A 2 -10.95 -6.63 20.09
N SER A 3 -10.27 -5.85 19.21
CA SER A 3 -8.81 -5.64 19.31
C SER A 3 -8.42 -5.02 20.66
N ARG A 4 -9.29 -4.17 21.23
CA ARG A 4 -9.07 -3.60 22.57
C ARG A 4 -9.05 -4.69 23.64
N ALA A 5 -10.06 -5.55 23.66
CA ALA A 5 -10.14 -6.64 24.65
C ALA A 5 -8.97 -7.64 24.50
N PHE A 6 -8.51 -7.88 23.28
CA PHE A 6 -7.32 -8.70 23.05
C PHE A 6 -6.07 -8.07 23.66
N LEU A 7 -5.81 -6.79 23.39
CA LEU A 7 -4.62 -6.08 23.89
C LEU A 7 -4.63 -5.97 25.42
N THR A 8 -5.78 -5.69 26.03
CA THR A 8 -5.92 -5.67 27.50
C THR A 8 -5.55 -7.02 28.10
N ARG A 9 -6.04 -8.11 27.51
CA ARG A 9 -5.70 -9.48 27.98
C ARG A 9 -4.19 -9.76 27.85
N VAL A 10 -3.58 -9.39 26.72
CA VAL A 10 -2.12 -9.57 26.55
C VAL A 10 -1.35 -8.83 27.62
N GLU A 11 -1.74 -7.60 27.94
CA GLU A 11 -1.12 -6.81 29.01
C GLU A 11 -1.27 -7.47 30.39
N GLU A 12 -2.50 -7.89 30.74
CA GLU A 12 -2.80 -8.58 31.99
C GLU A 12 -2.02 -9.90 32.14
N ASP A 13 -1.97 -10.72 31.09
CA ASP A 13 -1.26 -11.99 31.10
C ASP A 13 0.25 -11.79 31.33
N TRP A 14 0.85 -10.75 30.72
CA TRP A 14 2.26 -10.42 30.95
C TRP A 14 2.53 -9.85 32.34
N GLN A 15 1.63 -9.01 32.87
CA GLN A 15 1.74 -8.52 34.26
C GLN A 15 1.73 -9.65 35.28
N VAL A 16 0.99 -10.71 35.03
CA VAL A 16 0.98 -11.89 35.92
C VAL A 16 2.25 -12.71 35.71
N ARG A 17 2.72 -12.90 34.46
CA ARG A 17 3.81 -13.83 34.16
C ARG A 17 5.20 -13.23 34.38
N ARG A 18 5.37 -11.96 34.05
CA ARG A 18 6.64 -11.22 34.12
C ARG A 18 6.39 -9.76 34.51
N PRO A 19 6.00 -9.51 35.78
CA PRO A 19 5.72 -8.16 36.28
C PRO A 19 6.96 -7.25 36.31
N ASP A 20 8.14 -7.83 36.15
CA ASP A 20 9.44 -7.15 36.07
C ASP A 20 9.73 -6.53 34.70
N LEU A 21 8.93 -6.86 33.65
CA LEU A 21 9.15 -6.38 32.28
C LEU A 21 8.17 -5.26 31.92
N ASP A 22 8.69 -4.20 31.29
CA ASP A 22 7.85 -3.22 30.58
C ASP A 22 7.43 -3.77 29.22
N VAL A 23 6.16 -4.14 29.07
CA VAL A 23 5.57 -4.66 27.83
C VAL A 23 4.96 -3.59 26.95
N SER A 24 5.03 -2.32 27.33
CA SER A 24 4.47 -1.20 26.55
C SER A 24 4.91 -1.17 25.08
N PRO A 25 6.22 -1.39 24.76
CA PRO A 25 6.66 -1.43 23.36
C PRO A 25 5.97 -2.53 22.55
N MET A 26 5.80 -3.73 23.12
CA MET A 26 5.07 -4.84 22.49
C MET A 26 3.64 -4.44 22.15
N LEU A 27 2.94 -3.80 23.09
CA LEU A 27 1.55 -3.36 22.90
C LEU A 27 1.44 -2.28 21.82
N HIS A 28 2.42 -1.38 21.71
CA HIS A 28 2.45 -0.39 20.62
C HIS A 28 2.64 -1.07 19.26
N VAL A 29 3.57 -1.99 19.12
CA VAL A 29 3.78 -2.75 17.88
C VAL A 29 2.54 -3.54 17.51
N LEU A 30 1.92 -4.26 18.45
CA LEU A 30 0.67 -5.00 18.21
C LEU A 30 -0.48 -4.09 17.74
N ARG A 31 -0.60 -2.86 18.30
CA ARG A 31 -1.61 -1.89 17.84
C ARG A 31 -1.36 -1.46 16.40
N LEU A 32 -0.12 -1.15 16.05
CA LEU A 32 0.24 -0.73 14.68
C LEU A 32 0.02 -1.85 13.67
N THR A 33 0.46 -3.08 14.00
CA THR A 33 0.23 -4.26 13.15
C THR A 33 -1.26 -4.47 12.92
N ARG A 34 -2.06 -4.47 14.01
CA ARG A 34 -3.50 -4.68 13.91
C ARG A 34 -4.21 -3.58 13.13
N LEU A 35 -3.78 -2.33 13.28
CA LEU A 35 -4.29 -1.21 12.51
C LEU A 35 -4.03 -1.42 11.02
N GLY A 36 -2.79 -1.75 10.65
CA GLY A 36 -2.41 -2.02 9.27
C GLY A 36 -3.25 -3.15 8.64
N GLU A 37 -3.41 -4.29 9.34
CA GLU A 37 -4.25 -5.41 8.89
C GLU A 37 -5.71 -5.00 8.63
N LEU A 38 -6.30 -4.22 9.55
CA LEU A 38 -7.69 -3.77 9.43
C LEU A 38 -7.89 -2.80 8.27
N MET A 39 -6.94 -1.90 8.05
CA MET A 39 -6.96 -0.98 6.91
C MET A 39 -6.78 -1.74 5.60
N GLN A 40 -5.75 -2.58 5.51
CA GLN A 40 -5.46 -3.37 4.32
C GLN A 40 -6.65 -4.25 3.92
N ALA A 41 -7.28 -4.95 4.88
CA ALA A 41 -8.43 -5.80 4.60
C ALA A 41 -9.64 -5.04 4.03
N ARG A 42 -9.79 -3.74 4.32
CA ARG A 42 -10.86 -2.90 3.76
C ARG A 42 -10.53 -2.43 2.36
N LEU A 43 -9.28 -2.00 2.13
CA LEU A 43 -8.78 -1.62 0.81
C LEU A 43 -8.81 -2.82 -0.15
N ASP A 44 -8.36 -3.99 0.28
CA ASP A 44 -8.38 -5.20 -0.53
C ASP A 44 -9.80 -5.61 -0.94
N ARG A 45 -10.78 -5.45 -0.05
CA ARG A 45 -12.19 -5.74 -0.40
C ARG A 45 -12.72 -4.82 -1.50
N LEU A 46 -12.43 -3.52 -1.42
CA LEU A 46 -12.81 -2.58 -2.48
C LEU A 46 -12.12 -2.95 -3.79
N LEU A 47 -10.81 -3.17 -3.77
CA LEU A 47 -10.06 -3.51 -4.97
C LEU A 47 -10.49 -4.83 -5.60
N ALA A 48 -10.88 -5.81 -4.79
CA ALA A 48 -11.36 -7.12 -5.25
C ALA A 48 -12.66 -7.01 -6.07
N THR A 49 -13.54 -6.03 -5.78
CA THR A 49 -14.76 -5.80 -6.59
C THR A 49 -14.45 -5.39 -8.03
N HIS A 50 -13.23 -4.87 -8.26
CA HIS A 50 -12.72 -4.48 -9.58
C HIS A 50 -11.68 -5.47 -10.15
N GLY A 51 -11.56 -6.68 -9.56
CA GLY A 51 -10.59 -7.69 -9.99
C GLY A 51 -9.12 -7.31 -9.73
N LEU A 52 -8.88 -6.33 -8.86
CA LEU A 52 -7.56 -5.82 -8.50
C LEU A 52 -7.12 -6.33 -7.14
N ASN A 53 -5.82 -6.20 -6.88
CA ASN A 53 -5.20 -6.25 -5.56
C ASN A 53 -4.38 -4.98 -5.33
N ALA A 54 -3.93 -4.74 -4.10
CA ALA A 54 -3.19 -3.53 -3.74
C ALA A 54 -1.98 -3.28 -4.65
N ALA A 55 -1.21 -4.31 -4.98
CA ALA A 55 -0.02 -4.17 -5.83
C ALA A 55 -0.35 -3.84 -7.30
N GLY A 56 -1.46 -4.36 -7.83
CA GLY A 56 -1.96 -4.01 -9.16
C GLY A 56 -2.50 -2.58 -9.20
N TRP A 57 -3.23 -2.19 -8.17
CA TRP A 57 -3.75 -0.83 -8.01
C TRP A 57 -2.62 0.20 -7.91
N ASP A 58 -1.60 -0.03 -7.08
CA ASP A 58 -0.43 0.84 -6.97
C ASP A 58 0.30 1.02 -8.31
N LEU A 59 0.41 -0.05 -9.10
CA LEU A 59 1.00 0.02 -10.44
C LEU A 59 0.16 0.89 -11.39
N LEU A 60 -1.18 0.72 -11.40
CA LEU A 60 -2.07 1.55 -12.21
C LEU A 60 -2.00 3.02 -11.78
N LEU A 61 -2.04 3.31 -10.47
CA LEU A 61 -1.89 4.66 -9.95
C LEU A 61 -0.53 5.27 -10.31
N THR A 62 0.54 4.49 -10.25
CA THR A 62 1.89 4.96 -10.61
C THR A 62 1.96 5.32 -12.08
N LEU A 63 1.40 4.51 -12.97
CA LEU A 63 1.30 4.85 -14.38
C LEU A 63 0.44 6.10 -14.62
N TYR A 64 -0.69 6.21 -13.94
CA TYR A 64 -1.61 7.34 -14.09
C TYR A 64 -0.97 8.67 -13.69
N ARG A 65 -0.29 8.70 -12.54
CA ARG A 65 0.28 9.95 -11.98
C ARG A 65 1.64 10.34 -12.56
N SER A 66 2.42 9.38 -13.10
CA SER A 66 3.84 9.60 -13.33
C SER A 66 4.34 9.18 -14.71
N ALA A 67 3.54 8.46 -15.50
CA ALA A 67 4.00 8.01 -16.80
C ALA A 67 3.92 9.14 -17.84
N PRO A 68 5.02 9.38 -18.58
CA PRO A 68 4.95 10.22 -19.78
C PRO A 68 4.15 9.51 -20.89
N PRO A 69 3.79 10.19 -21.99
CA PRO A 69 2.98 9.61 -23.06
C PRO A 69 3.52 8.29 -23.64
N GLU A 70 4.84 8.13 -23.66
CA GLU A 70 5.53 6.91 -24.10
C GLU A 70 5.44 5.75 -23.09
N GLY A 71 5.06 6.02 -21.84
CA GLY A 71 5.05 5.05 -20.75
C GLY A 71 6.34 5.02 -19.93
N LEU A 72 6.41 4.12 -18.96
CA LEU A 72 7.57 3.88 -18.09
C LEU A 72 8.22 2.53 -18.40
N ARG A 73 9.54 2.44 -18.27
CA ARG A 73 10.24 1.16 -18.28
C ARG A 73 9.92 0.36 -17.02
N PRO A 74 9.93 -0.99 -17.07
CA PRO A 74 9.64 -1.81 -15.88
C PRO A 74 10.50 -1.48 -14.65
N GLY A 75 11.78 -1.12 -14.86
CA GLY A 75 12.67 -0.68 -13.78
C GLY A 75 12.23 0.65 -13.15
N GLU A 76 11.95 1.66 -13.99
CA GLU A 76 11.45 2.97 -13.54
C GLU A 76 10.10 2.86 -12.82
N LEU A 77 9.26 1.93 -13.27
CA LEU A 77 7.98 1.66 -12.65
C LEU A 77 8.15 1.05 -11.25
N LEU A 78 9.12 0.14 -11.08
CA LEU A 78 9.48 -0.43 -9.78
C LEU A 78 9.93 0.62 -8.77
N GLU A 79 10.80 1.53 -9.20
CA GLU A 79 11.34 2.58 -8.34
C GLU A 79 10.27 3.57 -7.86
N ARG A 80 9.14 3.67 -8.58
CA ARG A 80 8.05 4.63 -8.31
C ARG A 80 6.84 4.00 -7.62
N CYS A 81 6.73 2.67 -7.61
CA CYS A 81 5.67 1.96 -6.92
C CYS A 81 5.92 1.95 -5.41
N ALA A 82 4.86 2.17 -4.63
CA ALA A 82 4.92 2.06 -3.16
C ALA A 82 5.06 0.60 -2.70
N VAL A 83 4.47 -0.33 -3.45
CA VAL A 83 4.55 -1.77 -3.14
C VAL A 83 5.73 -2.40 -3.88
N ASN A 84 6.88 -2.45 -3.21
CA ASN A 84 8.09 -3.10 -3.70
C ASN A 84 7.98 -4.64 -3.64
N GLY A 85 8.56 -5.32 -4.63
CA GLY A 85 8.66 -6.78 -4.59
C GLY A 85 9.05 -7.41 -5.94
N PRO A 86 9.61 -8.63 -5.91
CA PRO A 86 10.18 -9.32 -7.09
C PRO A 86 9.14 -9.70 -8.17
N ALA A 87 7.85 -9.51 -7.89
CA ALA A 87 6.76 -9.95 -8.76
C ALA A 87 6.27 -8.90 -9.77
N THR A 88 7.01 -7.81 -10.06
CA THR A 88 6.53 -6.74 -10.96
C THR A 88 6.26 -7.24 -12.37
N SER A 89 7.09 -8.13 -12.91
CA SER A 89 6.83 -8.74 -14.23
C SER A 89 5.49 -9.49 -14.24
N ASN A 90 5.16 -10.22 -13.16
CA ASN A 90 3.89 -10.92 -13.04
C ASN A 90 2.71 -9.95 -12.90
N ARG A 91 2.90 -8.82 -12.20
CA ARG A 91 1.88 -7.76 -12.08
C ARG A 91 1.59 -7.13 -13.44
N ILE A 92 2.64 -6.76 -14.18
CA ILE A 92 2.52 -6.24 -15.55
C ILE A 92 1.81 -7.25 -16.44
N ALA A 93 2.23 -8.53 -16.43
CA ALA A 93 1.60 -9.57 -17.22
C ALA A 93 0.10 -9.72 -16.89
N ARG A 94 -0.26 -9.73 -15.60
CA ARG A 94 -1.66 -9.82 -15.15
C ARG A 94 -2.50 -8.64 -15.61
N LEU A 95 -2.04 -7.40 -15.41
CA LEU A 95 -2.77 -6.20 -15.81
C LEU A 95 -2.86 -6.07 -17.34
N SER A 96 -1.84 -6.54 -18.07
CA SER A 96 -1.88 -6.63 -19.53
C SER A 96 -2.92 -7.66 -20.00
N ALA A 97 -2.99 -8.83 -19.36
CA ALA A 97 -4.00 -9.85 -19.63
C ALA A 97 -5.43 -9.38 -19.30
N GLN A 98 -5.58 -8.50 -18.31
CA GLN A 98 -6.84 -7.82 -17.98
C GLN A 98 -7.19 -6.69 -18.96
N GLY A 99 -6.31 -6.37 -19.92
CA GLY A 99 -6.53 -5.30 -20.88
C GLY A 99 -6.51 -3.90 -20.28
N LEU A 100 -5.78 -3.67 -19.18
CA LEU A 100 -5.70 -2.38 -18.50
C LEU A 100 -4.45 -1.59 -18.85
N ILE A 101 -3.40 -2.27 -19.27
CA ILE A 101 -2.12 -1.68 -19.69
C ILE A 101 -1.66 -2.25 -21.01
N THR A 102 -0.82 -1.48 -21.70
CA THR A 102 -0.12 -1.91 -22.91
C THR A 102 1.37 -1.98 -22.61
N ARG A 103 2.01 -3.05 -23.08
CA ARG A 103 3.46 -3.21 -23.08
C ARG A 103 3.96 -3.14 -24.51
N GLU A 104 4.67 -2.09 -24.87
CA GLU A 104 5.24 -1.88 -26.19
C GLU A 104 6.76 -2.06 -26.17
N VAL A 105 7.27 -2.80 -27.15
CA VAL A 105 8.70 -2.92 -27.39
C VAL A 105 9.04 -2.00 -28.56
N ARG A 106 9.92 -1.02 -28.36
CA ARG A 106 10.30 -0.06 -29.39
C ARG A 106 11.60 -0.44 -30.06
N ALA A 107 11.60 -0.38 -31.39
CA ALA A 107 12.83 -0.44 -32.19
C ALA A 107 13.69 0.83 -31.97
N PRO A 108 15.03 0.77 -32.07
CA PRO A 108 15.81 -0.39 -32.55
C PRO A 108 16.17 -1.40 -31.46
N ASP A 109 16.01 -1.06 -30.16
CA ASP A 109 16.42 -1.97 -29.07
C ASP A 109 15.21 -2.72 -28.52
N ARG A 110 15.04 -3.99 -28.96
CA ARG A 110 13.98 -4.90 -28.48
C ARG A 110 14.05 -5.18 -26.96
N ARG A 111 15.09 -4.72 -26.27
CA ARG A 111 15.23 -4.86 -24.80
C ARG A 111 14.51 -3.75 -24.04
N GLN A 112 14.10 -2.66 -24.73
CA GLN A 112 13.38 -1.56 -24.12
C GLN A 112 11.87 -1.74 -24.31
N ALA A 113 11.23 -2.29 -23.30
CA ALA A 113 9.77 -2.34 -23.21
C ALA A 113 9.26 -1.15 -22.39
N TYR A 114 8.21 -0.51 -22.86
CA TYR A 114 7.49 0.55 -22.15
C TYR A 114 6.12 0.05 -21.74
N VAL A 115 5.70 0.41 -20.55
CA VAL A 115 4.39 0.09 -19.97
C VAL A 115 3.61 1.37 -19.82
N ARG A 116 2.38 1.39 -20.31
CA ARG A 116 1.47 2.53 -20.17
C ARG A 116 0.04 2.07 -19.94
N LEU A 117 -0.78 2.92 -19.36
CA LEU A 117 -2.22 2.69 -19.34
C LEU A 117 -2.77 2.70 -20.78
N ASN A 118 -3.74 1.86 -21.03
CA ASN A 118 -4.60 2.00 -22.18
C ASN A 118 -5.90 2.74 -21.79
N PRO A 119 -6.79 3.06 -22.73
CA PRO A 119 -8.03 3.79 -22.41
C PRO A 119 -8.89 3.12 -21.33
N ALA A 120 -8.97 1.79 -21.33
CA ALA A 120 -9.72 1.05 -20.30
C ALA A 120 -9.07 1.17 -18.91
N GLY A 121 -7.73 1.10 -18.84
CA GLY A 121 -7.00 1.29 -17.59
C GLY A 121 -7.12 2.72 -17.07
N THR A 122 -7.05 3.72 -17.94
CA THR A 122 -7.28 5.12 -17.58
C THR A 122 -8.68 5.32 -17.01
N GLN A 123 -9.69 4.84 -17.70
CA GLN A 123 -11.09 4.93 -17.27
C GLN A 123 -11.30 4.24 -15.91
N LEU A 124 -10.73 3.05 -15.72
CA LEU A 124 -10.82 2.34 -14.44
C LEU A 124 -10.21 3.18 -13.29
N VAL A 125 -9.03 3.78 -13.50
CA VAL A 125 -8.42 4.63 -12.48
C VAL A 125 -9.29 5.84 -12.19
N GLU A 126 -9.81 6.53 -13.20
CA GLU A 126 -10.66 7.71 -13.04
C GLU A 126 -11.95 7.43 -12.27
N VAL A 127 -12.55 6.24 -12.45
CA VAL A 127 -13.76 5.83 -11.73
C VAL A 127 -13.43 5.37 -10.29
N LEU A 128 -12.39 4.57 -10.11
CA LEU A 128 -12.10 3.94 -8.83
C LEU A 128 -11.35 4.88 -7.86
N LEU A 129 -10.55 5.81 -8.35
CA LEU A 129 -9.74 6.70 -7.49
C LEU A 129 -10.56 7.53 -6.51
N PRO A 130 -11.69 8.18 -6.90
CA PRO A 130 -12.55 8.88 -5.96
C PRO A 130 -13.14 7.97 -4.87
N GLU A 131 -13.56 6.76 -5.22
CA GLU A 131 -14.11 5.78 -4.29
C GLU A 131 -13.02 5.30 -3.31
N PHE A 132 -11.83 5.03 -3.82
CA PHE A 132 -10.68 4.63 -3.03
C PHE A 132 -10.30 5.70 -2.00
N LEU A 133 -10.20 6.96 -2.43
CA LEU A 133 -9.91 8.10 -1.54
C LEU A 133 -11.02 8.33 -0.50
N ALA A 134 -12.29 8.14 -0.88
CA ALA A 134 -13.42 8.22 0.05
C ALA A 134 -13.34 7.13 1.13
N LEU A 135 -12.96 5.90 0.74
CA LEU A 135 -12.71 4.83 1.69
C LEU A 135 -11.55 5.18 2.63
N GLU A 136 -10.39 5.63 2.10
CA GLU A 136 -9.25 6.04 2.93
C GLU A 136 -9.62 7.14 3.91
N THR A 137 -10.37 8.15 3.47
CA THR A 137 -10.91 9.19 4.34
C THR A 137 -11.76 8.58 5.46
N SER A 138 -12.63 7.63 5.12
CA SER A 138 -13.51 6.97 6.09
C SER A 138 -12.74 6.17 7.15
N LEU A 139 -11.59 5.59 6.78
CA LEU A 139 -10.72 4.86 7.71
C LEU A 139 -10.10 5.77 8.78
N LEU A 140 -9.99 7.05 8.47
CA LEU A 140 -9.37 8.07 9.33
C LEU A 140 -10.39 8.92 10.10
N ASN A 141 -11.70 8.74 9.87
CA ASN A 141 -12.77 9.55 10.48
C ASN A 141 -12.84 9.52 12.01
N GLY A 142 -12.11 8.62 12.68
CA GLY A 142 -11.99 8.58 14.14
C GLY A 142 -11.03 9.64 14.71
N LEU A 143 -10.32 10.39 13.87
CA LEU A 143 -9.30 11.35 14.28
C LEU A 143 -9.73 12.79 13.98
N SER A 144 -9.40 13.70 14.91
CA SER A 144 -9.49 15.15 14.66
C SER A 144 -8.40 15.60 13.69
N ALA A 145 -8.51 16.82 13.14
CA ALA A 145 -7.46 17.39 12.27
C ALA A 145 -6.08 17.42 12.96
N ALA A 146 -6.02 17.78 14.24
CA ALA A 146 -4.79 17.71 15.02
C ALA A 146 -4.29 16.27 15.21
N GLY A 147 -5.21 15.31 15.37
CA GLY A 147 -4.89 13.88 15.43
C GLY A 147 -4.27 13.37 14.13
N LEU A 148 -4.80 13.77 12.98
CA LEU A 148 -4.26 13.43 11.66
C LEU A 148 -2.86 14.00 11.45
N THR A 149 -2.64 15.27 11.81
CA THR A 149 -1.32 15.90 11.74
C THR A 149 -0.30 15.15 12.62
N ASN A 150 -0.68 14.79 13.84
CA ASN A 150 0.19 14.03 14.73
C ASN A 150 0.47 12.62 14.22
N LEU A 151 -0.54 11.93 13.67
CA LEU A 151 -0.37 10.61 13.05
C LEU A 151 0.65 10.67 11.92
N GLY A 152 0.53 11.65 11.00
CA GLY A 152 1.49 11.83 9.91
C GLY A 152 2.91 12.00 10.43
N ARG A 153 3.12 12.95 11.34
CA ARG A 153 4.44 13.24 11.91
C ARG A 153 5.06 12.02 12.64
N LEU A 154 4.26 11.30 13.43
CA LEU A 154 4.74 10.11 14.16
C LEU A 154 5.05 8.96 13.22
N SER A 155 4.22 8.75 12.20
CA SER A 155 4.44 7.72 11.18
C SER A 155 5.71 8.00 10.38
N GLU A 156 5.93 9.23 9.92
CA GLU A 156 7.17 9.63 9.24
C GLU A 156 8.41 9.39 10.10
N THR A 157 8.34 9.74 11.39
CA THR A 157 9.44 9.52 12.33
C THR A 157 9.78 8.03 12.45
N LEU A 158 8.77 7.16 12.57
CA LEU A 158 8.98 5.72 12.68
C LEU A 158 9.51 5.11 11.37
N VAL A 159 8.95 5.49 10.23
CA VAL A 159 9.40 5.03 8.91
C VAL A 159 10.87 5.39 8.72
N HIS A 160 11.22 6.66 8.93
CA HIS A 160 12.62 7.12 8.79
C HIS A 160 13.58 6.39 9.72
N HIS A 161 13.15 6.10 10.97
CA HIS A 161 13.97 5.34 11.93
C HIS A 161 14.21 3.91 11.43
N LEU A 162 13.16 3.22 10.98
CA LEU A 162 13.25 1.84 10.52
C LEU A 162 14.10 1.73 9.24
N GLU A 163 13.90 2.61 8.25
CA GLU A 163 14.67 2.61 7.01
C GLU A 163 16.17 2.81 7.22
N ARG A 164 16.58 3.60 8.24
CA ARG A 164 17.99 3.82 8.57
C ARG A 164 18.65 2.64 9.27
N HIS A 165 17.90 1.78 9.92
CA HIS A 165 18.40 0.63 10.67
C HIS A 165 18.24 -0.70 9.93
N ASP A 166 17.52 -0.72 8.80
CA ASP A 166 17.41 -1.89 7.91
C ASP A 166 18.55 -1.96 6.86
N THR A 167 19.53 -1.04 6.92
CA THR A 167 20.74 -1.15 6.09
C THR A 167 21.69 -2.13 6.75
N PRO A 168 21.98 -3.30 6.11
CA PRO A 168 22.88 -4.33 6.63
C PRO A 168 24.31 -3.85 6.78
#